data_cab2f8cf3967a272e56e565959129397
#
_entry.id   cab2f8cf3967a272e56e565959129397
#
_cell.length_a   1.000
_cell.length_b   1.000
_cell.length_c   1.000
_cell.angle_alpha   90.00
_cell.angle_beta   90.00
_cell.angle_gamma   90.00
#
_symmetry.space_group_name_H-M   'P 1'
#
loop_
_entity.id
_entity.type
_entity.pdbx_description
1 polymer ?
#
loop_
_entity_poly.entity_id
_entity_poly.type
_entity_poly.pdbx_seq_one_letter_code
_entity_poly.pdbx_strand_id
1 'polypeptide(L)'
;MKQTHFFAAVVTAGMMCLSTFSVQGYAGTDNSKDVVETVIGDIDQNGVVDPADAIAILKINANENAYSENQIKAADVNADGAITAEDATMVLTFYAKTVAGMNPVWNSNAIFTFSDDNMKCKKNDENYTGMIANADSDVYYYQDGIASKGIYEIDGEKHYFSYETGIMQKESADGYVIEDGTVIYEPTSPLLSSDLFGAYYERATEIMNTMTLEEKVGQLFLIGIAQTNGEEIVRDYHPGGIVMFAYNFSDQTVASEKEQIASYQANSRFPLLISVDEEGGTVVRVSKYPAFRDTPFLSPQELYAQGGWDGVYQETIEKGNLLKSLGINLCLAPVADISNNPTDYIYERTFGGSAEDTSQFIEISTKAYRETNTGCTLKHFPGYASNLNTHNGSSVDNREKSQFYENDLKPFQAGIDAGAPVVMVNHNIVSCFDAENPASISPEVHSVLRKDLNFSGLICTDSLDMGATKNVTDVYLKAVDAGNDLIATCETAGYPIVLQAVHTGRISENRVNESVIRILAYKLYYGLMS
;
A
#
# COMPACT_ATOMS: atom_id res chain seq x y z
N MET A 1 16.61 -34.23 31.88
CA MET A 1 18.03 -34.25 31.49
C MET A 1 18.15 -33.72 30.07
N LYS A 2 18.09 -32.40 29.88
CA LYS A 2 18.47 -31.65 28.66
C LYS A 2 18.35 -30.14 28.96
N GLN A 3 19.20 -29.64 29.86
CA GLN A 3 19.28 -28.20 30.16
C GLN A 3 20.69 -27.90 30.71
N THR A 4 21.75 -28.17 29.95
CA THR A 4 23.12 -27.83 30.37
C THR A 4 24.09 -27.61 29.20
N HIS A 5 23.63 -27.31 27.99
CA HIS A 5 24.56 -27.06 26.85
C HIS A 5 24.36 -25.70 26.12
N PHE A 6 23.62 -24.74 26.68
CA PHE A 6 23.39 -23.44 26.01
C PHE A 6 24.28 -22.30 26.53
N PHE A 7 25.03 -22.51 27.61
CA PHE A 7 25.86 -21.45 28.21
C PHE A 7 27.35 -21.48 27.83
N ALA A 8 27.81 -22.51 27.11
CA ALA A 8 29.24 -22.65 26.74
C ALA A 8 29.59 -22.13 25.34
N ALA A 9 28.62 -21.80 24.50
CA ALA A 9 28.87 -21.37 23.10
C ALA A 9 29.02 -19.85 22.92
N VAL A 10 28.63 -19.04 23.92
CA VAL A 10 28.70 -17.57 23.82
C VAL A 10 30.06 -16.99 24.25
N VAL A 11 30.88 -17.76 24.95
CA VAL A 11 32.16 -17.26 25.48
C VAL A 11 33.35 -17.48 24.51
N THR A 12 33.19 -18.27 23.43
CA THR A 12 34.29 -18.58 22.52
C THR A 12 34.28 -17.81 21.18
N ALA A 13 33.25 -17.00 20.89
CA ALA A 13 33.18 -16.18 19.70
C ALA A 13 33.68 -14.72 19.88
N GLY A 14 34.00 -14.31 21.09
CA GLY A 14 34.40 -12.95 21.42
C GLY A 14 35.91 -12.65 21.31
N MET A 15 36.73 -13.52 20.72
CA MET A 15 38.19 -13.38 20.78
C MET A 15 38.91 -13.33 19.41
N MET A 16 38.28 -12.76 18.41
CA MET A 16 38.99 -12.41 17.15
C MET A 16 38.25 -11.27 16.42
N CYS A 17 38.59 -10.05 16.73
CA CYS A 17 38.74 -8.91 15.81
C CYS A 17 39.04 -7.64 16.61
N LEU A 18 40.30 -7.49 17.05
CA LEU A 18 40.87 -6.22 17.43
C LEU A 18 41.50 -5.61 16.17
N SER A 19 40.79 -4.79 15.44
CA SER A 19 41.36 -3.84 14.52
C SER A 19 41.29 -2.45 15.13
N THR A 20 42.48 -1.93 15.45
CA THR A 20 42.73 -0.61 16.01
C THR A 20 42.28 0.48 15.08
N PHE A 21 41.31 1.29 15.46
CA PHE A 21 41.08 2.60 14.87
C PHE A 21 41.79 3.64 15.73
N SER A 22 42.86 4.23 15.17
CA SER A 22 43.54 5.36 15.75
C SER A 22 42.82 6.66 15.38
N VAL A 23 42.29 7.36 16.37
CA VAL A 23 41.82 8.73 16.22
C VAL A 23 43.05 9.65 16.30
N GLN A 24 43.37 10.34 15.21
CA GLN A 24 44.39 11.38 15.19
C GLN A 24 43.87 12.62 15.89
N GLY A 25 44.39 12.89 17.10
CA GLY A 25 44.19 14.12 17.80
C GLY A 25 45.07 15.25 17.19
N TYR A 26 44.47 16.41 16.99
CA TYR A 26 45.18 17.65 16.68
C TYR A 26 45.86 18.16 17.96
N ALA A 27 47.17 18.25 17.94
CA ALA A 27 47.95 18.84 19.02
C ALA A 27 47.92 20.37 18.90
N GLY A 28 47.22 21.02 19.82
CA GLY A 28 47.39 22.45 20.12
C GLY A 28 48.02 22.58 21.50
N THR A 29 49.21 23.13 21.58
CA THR A 29 49.91 23.42 22.83
C THR A 29 49.24 24.58 23.52
N ASP A 30 48.58 24.35 24.66
CA ASP A 30 48.43 25.38 25.70
C ASP A 30 48.45 24.73 27.09
N ASN A 31 49.29 25.34 27.97
CA ASN A 31 49.51 24.92 29.35
C ASN A 31 48.35 25.36 30.23
N SER A 32 47.36 24.50 30.45
CA SER A 32 46.45 24.61 31.58
C SER A 32 46.04 23.21 32.00
N LYS A 33 46.25 22.90 33.31
CA LYS A 33 45.91 21.72 34.09
C LYS A 33 45.02 20.70 33.38
N ASP A 34 45.50 19.46 33.27
CA ASP A 34 44.78 18.29 32.82
C ASP A 34 43.42 18.16 33.56
N VAL A 35 42.36 18.67 32.93
CA VAL A 35 41.00 18.30 33.27
C VAL A 35 40.78 16.98 32.56
N VAL A 36 40.98 15.86 33.25
CA VAL A 36 40.52 14.55 32.77
C VAL A 36 38.99 14.63 32.64
N GLU A 37 38.51 14.68 31.40
CA GLU A 37 37.07 14.70 31.12
C GLU A 37 36.46 13.41 31.62
N THR A 38 35.58 13.50 32.61
CA THR A 38 34.94 12.33 33.21
C THR A 38 33.93 11.73 32.22
N VAL A 39 34.20 10.55 31.71
CA VAL A 39 33.29 9.81 30.86
C VAL A 39 32.26 9.11 31.75
N ILE A 40 30.99 9.45 31.63
CA ILE A 40 29.91 8.80 32.39
C ILE A 40 29.85 7.32 32.04
N GLY A 41 29.78 6.46 33.06
CA GLY A 41 29.71 5.00 32.91
C GLY A 41 31.07 4.31 32.75
N ASP A 42 32.18 5.03 32.58
CA ASP A 42 33.55 4.52 32.56
C ASP A 42 34.20 4.78 33.95
N ILE A 43 33.95 3.88 34.90
CA ILE A 43 34.34 4.06 36.31
C ILE A 43 35.80 3.72 36.51
N ASP A 44 36.33 2.76 35.76
CA ASP A 44 37.73 2.38 35.86
C ASP A 44 38.67 3.26 34.99
N GLN A 45 38.08 4.16 34.20
CA GLN A 45 38.79 5.17 33.36
C GLN A 45 39.68 4.55 32.28
N ASN A 46 39.25 3.36 31.76
CA ASN A 46 40.00 2.68 30.71
C ASN A 46 39.60 3.14 29.29
N GLY A 47 38.60 4.01 29.16
CA GLY A 47 38.08 4.58 27.91
C GLY A 47 36.98 3.76 27.25
N VAL A 48 36.52 2.69 27.94
CA VAL A 48 35.47 1.81 27.41
C VAL A 48 34.44 1.57 28.51
N VAL A 49 33.16 1.74 28.21
CA VAL A 49 32.08 1.36 29.14
C VAL A 49 31.78 -0.12 28.95
N ASP A 50 32.08 -0.94 29.95
CA ASP A 50 31.95 -2.38 29.90
C ASP A 50 31.40 -3.00 31.21
N PRO A 51 31.23 -4.34 31.33
CA PRO A 51 30.74 -4.97 32.54
C PRO A 51 31.63 -4.79 33.78
N ALA A 52 32.92 -4.44 33.64
CA ALA A 52 33.79 -4.13 34.76
C ALA A 52 33.36 -2.86 35.50
N ASP A 53 32.83 -1.87 34.75
CA ASP A 53 32.30 -0.63 35.31
C ASP A 53 31.03 -0.89 36.14
N ALA A 54 30.14 -1.74 35.64
CA ALA A 54 28.95 -2.14 36.41
C ALA A 54 29.34 -2.83 37.76
N ILE A 55 30.40 -3.63 37.76
CA ILE A 55 30.96 -4.24 38.99
C ILE A 55 31.54 -3.14 39.87
N ALA A 56 32.21 -2.15 39.32
CA ALA A 56 32.75 -1.02 40.07
C ALA A 56 31.63 -0.19 40.74
N ILE A 57 30.52 0.06 40.05
CA ILE A 57 29.32 0.71 40.61
C ILE A 57 28.78 -0.07 41.82
N LEU A 58 28.63 -1.40 41.68
CA LEU A 58 28.14 -2.25 42.80
C LEU A 58 29.08 -2.23 43.99
N LYS A 59 30.40 -2.13 43.79
CA LYS A 59 31.38 -1.98 44.83
C LYS A 59 31.32 -0.62 45.52
N ILE A 60 31.10 0.46 44.75
CA ILE A 60 30.85 1.79 45.31
C ILE A 60 29.60 1.76 46.20
N ASN A 61 28.52 1.19 45.71
CA ASN A 61 27.25 1.05 46.44
C ASN A 61 27.43 0.24 47.75
N ALA A 62 28.31 -0.77 47.75
CA ALA A 62 28.64 -1.60 48.91
C ALA A 62 29.66 -0.96 49.85
N ASN A 63 30.19 0.23 49.55
CA ASN A 63 31.29 0.90 50.29
C ASN A 63 32.59 0.05 50.40
N GLU A 64 32.89 -0.77 49.39
CA GLU A 64 33.99 -1.73 49.45
C GLU A 64 35.37 -1.16 49.16
N ASN A 65 35.50 0.04 48.53
CA ASN A 65 36.76 0.67 48.15
C ASN A 65 36.69 2.19 48.20
N ALA A 66 37.86 2.88 48.24
CA ALA A 66 37.95 4.33 48.06
C ALA A 66 38.02 4.66 46.57
N TYR A 67 37.05 5.39 46.08
CA TYR A 67 36.94 5.88 44.68
C TYR A 67 37.16 7.40 44.67
N SER A 68 37.74 7.92 43.59
CA SER A 68 37.93 9.36 43.37
C SER A 68 36.57 10.05 43.10
N GLU A 69 36.52 11.39 43.27
CA GLU A 69 35.34 12.16 42.95
C GLU A 69 34.89 11.98 41.48
N ASN A 70 35.84 11.84 40.55
CA ASN A 70 35.51 11.60 39.13
C ASN A 70 34.90 10.22 38.92
N GLN A 71 35.39 9.20 39.60
CA GLN A 71 34.80 7.84 39.52
C GLN A 71 33.40 7.79 40.12
N ILE A 72 33.19 8.48 41.25
CA ILE A 72 31.87 8.62 41.87
C ILE A 72 30.90 9.34 40.91
N LYS A 73 31.38 10.42 40.29
CA LYS A 73 30.59 11.16 39.28
C LYS A 73 30.30 10.35 38.02
N ALA A 74 31.24 9.49 37.60
CA ALA A 74 31.02 8.58 36.46
C ALA A 74 30.03 7.46 36.78
N ALA A 75 29.87 7.09 38.07
CA ALA A 75 29.05 6.00 38.51
C ALA A 75 27.55 6.33 38.67
N ASP A 76 27.21 7.58 38.88
CA ASP A 76 25.81 8.08 38.89
C ASP A 76 25.37 8.33 37.43
N VAL A 77 25.02 7.24 36.76
CA VAL A 77 24.75 7.29 35.30
C VAL A 77 23.36 7.82 34.94
N ASN A 78 22.44 7.81 35.93
CA ASN A 78 21.10 8.39 35.78
C ASN A 78 21.01 9.83 36.31
N ALA A 79 22.08 10.31 36.98
CA ALA A 79 22.20 11.64 37.59
C ALA A 79 21.13 11.95 38.66
N ASP A 80 20.66 10.92 39.41
CA ASP A 80 19.70 11.09 40.50
C ASP A 80 20.36 11.44 41.86
N GLY A 81 21.70 11.45 41.90
CA GLY A 81 22.51 11.76 43.08
C GLY A 81 22.76 10.57 44.02
N ALA A 82 22.32 9.37 43.64
CA ALA A 82 22.53 8.14 44.38
C ALA A 82 23.19 7.08 43.48
N ILE A 83 24.24 6.41 44.00
CA ILE A 83 24.89 5.33 43.24
C ILE A 83 24.29 4.01 43.71
N THR A 84 23.54 3.33 42.86
CA THR A 84 22.73 2.16 43.20
C THR A 84 22.95 1.00 42.21
N ALA A 85 22.26 -0.13 42.46
CA ALA A 85 22.22 -1.25 41.51
C ALA A 85 21.52 -0.89 40.19
N GLU A 86 20.73 0.20 40.16
CA GLU A 86 20.08 0.70 38.96
C GLU A 86 21.12 1.25 37.98
N ASP A 87 22.09 2.04 38.45
CA ASP A 87 23.20 2.54 37.65
C ASP A 87 24.03 1.41 37.05
N ALA A 88 24.33 0.36 37.85
CA ALA A 88 25.03 -0.81 37.34
C ALA A 88 24.21 -1.53 36.23
N THR A 89 22.90 -1.61 36.37
CA THR A 89 22.00 -2.18 35.35
C THR A 89 22.00 -1.33 34.07
N MET A 90 22.02 -0.02 34.22
CA MET A 90 22.11 0.89 33.09
C MET A 90 23.43 0.76 32.32
N VAL A 91 24.58 0.59 33.03
CA VAL A 91 25.88 0.32 32.38
C VAL A 91 25.86 -1.00 31.61
N LEU A 92 25.30 -2.07 32.19
CA LEU A 92 25.17 -3.34 31.46
C LEU A 92 24.25 -3.24 30.24
N THR A 93 23.18 -2.45 30.35
CA THR A 93 22.26 -2.20 29.24
C THR A 93 22.94 -1.41 28.14
N PHE A 94 23.69 -0.38 28.50
CA PHE A 94 24.50 0.41 27.58
C PHE A 94 25.50 -0.47 26.82
N TYR A 95 26.26 -1.28 27.54
CA TYR A 95 27.24 -2.21 26.98
C TYR A 95 26.55 -3.22 26.02
N ALA A 96 25.43 -3.82 26.44
CA ALA A 96 24.70 -4.76 25.62
C ALA A 96 24.23 -4.11 24.29
N LYS A 97 23.75 -2.87 24.33
CA LYS A 97 23.36 -2.11 23.14
C LYS A 97 24.57 -1.82 22.25
N THR A 98 25.72 -1.43 22.84
CA THR A 98 26.96 -1.18 22.09
C THR A 98 27.46 -2.44 21.37
N VAL A 99 27.46 -3.58 22.05
CA VAL A 99 27.88 -4.87 21.45
C VAL A 99 26.90 -5.34 20.38
N ALA A 100 25.62 -4.95 20.49
CA ALA A 100 24.62 -5.21 19.47
C ALA A 100 24.69 -4.24 18.26
N GLY A 101 25.75 -3.41 18.16
CA GLY A 101 25.95 -2.46 17.07
C GLY A 101 25.10 -1.20 17.18
N MET A 102 24.42 -0.98 18.30
CA MET A 102 23.73 0.29 18.57
C MET A 102 24.73 1.34 19.10
N ASN A 103 24.45 2.62 18.90
CA ASN A 103 25.19 3.73 19.48
C ASN A 103 24.42 4.29 20.70
N PRO A 104 24.45 3.62 21.88
CA PRO A 104 23.75 4.12 23.04
C PRO A 104 24.43 5.39 23.54
N VAL A 105 23.65 6.41 23.89
CA VAL A 105 24.13 7.62 24.57
C VAL A 105 23.66 7.60 26.02
N TRP A 106 24.56 7.97 26.93
CA TRP A 106 24.15 8.23 28.30
C TRP A 106 23.20 9.42 28.34
N ASN A 107 22.20 9.35 29.20
CA ASN A 107 21.35 10.48 29.54
C ASN A 107 22.14 11.50 30.39
N SER A 108 23.20 12.09 29.84
CA SER A 108 23.91 13.17 30.48
C SER A 108 23.07 14.44 30.41
N ASN A 109 22.20 14.68 31.38
CA ASN A 109 21.40 15.90 31.56
C ASN A 109 20.48 16.27 30.36
N ALA A 110 20.30 15.43 29.38
CA ALA A 110 19.37 15.67 28.31
C ALA A 110 17.98 15.18 28.73
N ILE A 111 17.12 16.10 29.11
CA ILE A 111 15.72 15.80 29.41
C ILE A 111 15.01 15.63 28.08
N PHE A 112 14.64 14.39 27.73
CA PHE A 112 13.73 14.12 26.64
C PHE A 112 12.30 14.22 27.14
N THR A 113 11.50 15.05 26.49
CA THR A 113 10.07 15.18 26.78
C THR A 113 9.30 14.70 25.56
N PHE A 114 8.38 13.79 25.78
CA PHE A 114 7.48 13.25 24.76
C PHE A 114 6.07 13.80 24.97
N SER A 115 5.31 13.96 23.88
CA SER A 115 3.86 14.13 23.98
C SER A 115 3.22 12.81 24.44
N ASP A 116 1.99 12.88 24.97
CA ASP A 116 1.27 11.71 25.49
C ASP A 116 1.10 10.58 24.46
N ASP A 117 1.09 10.91 23.18
CA ASP A 117 1.02 9.98 22.04
C ASP A 117 2.40 9.63 21.45
N ASN A 118 3.50 10.08 22.04
CA ASN A 118 4.86 9.95 21.55
C ASN A 118 5.14 10.57 20.16
N MET A 119 4.20 11.35 19.61
CA MET A 119 4.36 11.94 18.26
C MET A 119 5.25 13.18 18.24
N LYS A 120 5.59 13.72 19.40
CA LYS A 120 6.52 14.85 19.53
C LYS A 120 7.58 14.56 20.57
N CYS A 121 8.81 14.94 20.26
CA CYS A 121 9.96 14.79 21.15
C CYS A 121 10.81 16.08 21.17
N LYS A 122 11.13 16.51 22.37
CA LYS A 122 12.11 17.57 22.61
C LYS A 122 13.27 17.05 23.42
N LYS A 123 14.44 17.59 23.15
CA LYS A 123 15.65 17.39 23.95
C LYS A 123 16.05 18.74 24.57
N ASN A 124 15.99 18.84 25.90
CA ASN A 124 16.26 20.09 26.63
C ASN A 124 15.41 21.27 26.13
N ASP A 125 14.08 21.05 25.92
CA ASP A 125 13.11 22.00 25.39
C ASP A 125 13.28 22.40 23.91
N GLU A 126 14.29 21.89 23.21
CA GLU A 126 14.47 22.06 21.77
C GLU A 126 13.92 20.85 21.01
N ASN A 127 13.45 21.07 19.78
CA ASN A 127 12.97 19.99 18.92
C ASN A 127 14.10 18.99 18.63
N TYR A 128 13.82 17.70 18.81
CA TYR A 128 14.82 16.65 18.64
C TYR A 128 14.82 16.10 17.21
N THR A 129 16.01 15.77 16.69
CA THR A 129 16.18 15.00 15.45
C THR A 129 17.07 13.81 15.74
N GLY A 130 16.60 12.60 15.43
CA GLY A 130 17.33 11.35 15.63
C GLY A 130 16.45 10.18 16.09
N MET A 131 17.06 9.01 16.18
CA MET A 131 16.38 7.82 16.73
C MET A 131 16.43 7.82 18.25
N ILE A 132 15.32 7.45 18.88
CA ILE A 132 15.23 7.27 20.33
C ILE A 132 14.15 6.26 20.68
N ALA A 133 14.40 5.43 21.71
CA ALA A 133 13.39 4.56 22.29
C ALA A 133 12.63 5.30 23.41
N ASN A 134 11.33 5.09 23.51
CA ASN A 134 10.51 5.52 24.62
C ASN A 134 10.66 4.58 25.84
N ALA A 135 9.90 4.84 26.91
CA ALA A 135 9.93 4.01 28.13
C ALA A 135 9.50 2.56 27.90
N ASP A 136 8.67 2.29 26.90
CA ASP A 136 8.17 0.96 26.52
C ASP A 136 9.14 0.22 25.56
N SER A 137 10.29 0.83 25.25
CA SER A 137 11.30 0.33 24.31
C SER A 137 10.86 0.38 22.83
N ASP A 138 9.80 1.12 22.50
CA ASP A 138 9.43 1.42 21.13
C ASP A 138 10.40 2.44 20.55
N VAL A 139 10.92 2.19 19.35
CA VAL A 139 11.88 3.04 18.70
C VAL A 139 11.18 3.98 17.71
N TYR A 140 11.48 5.27 17.81
CA TYR A 140 11.00 6.33 16.92
C TYR A 140 12.18 7.04 16.25
N TYR A 141 11.94 7.56 15.06
CA TYR A 141 12.82 8.52 14.42
C TYR A 141 12.13 9.88 14.36
N TYR A 142 12.72 10.90 14.97
CA TYR A 142 12.17 12.24 14.98
C TYR A 142 12.93 13.13 14.01
N GLN A 143 12.21 14.00 13.30
CA GLN A 143 12.75 15.10 12.52
C GLN A 143 12.15 16.40 13.03
N ASP A 144 13.00 17.30 13.49
CA ASP A 144 12.58 18.58 14.09
C ASP A 144 11.47 18.41 15.15
N GLY A 145 11.64 17.41 16.00
CA GLY A 145 10.74 17.10 17.12
C GLY A 145 9.45 16.39 16.75
N ILE A 146 9.25 15.99 15.49
CA ILE A 146 8.06 15.27 15.03
C ILE A 146 8.43 13.83 14.65
N ALA A 147 7.67 12.85 15.13
CA ALA A 147 7.88 11.45 14.79
C ALA A 147 7.66 11.20 13.30
N SER A 148 8.63 10.59 12.69
CA SER A 148 8.62 10.22 11.27
C SER A 148 7.75 9.00 11.03
N LYS A 149 7.15 8.92 9.83
CA LYS A 149 6.31 7.81 9.37
C LYS A 149 6.72 7.41 7.96
N GLY A 150 6.66 6.11 7.66
CA GLY A 150 7.13 5.60 6.38
C GLY A 150 8.58 5.14 6.41
N ILE A 151 9.24 5.13 5.25
CA ILE A 151 10.63 4.67 5.13
C ILE A 151 11.62 5.81 5.32
N TYR A 152 12.65 5.51 6.11
CA TYR A 152 13.82 6.39 6.27
C TYR A 152 15.09 5.56 6.15
N GLU A 153 16.06 6.09 5.39
CA GLU A 153 17.40 5.55 5.32
C GLU A 153 18.24 6.17 6.45
N ILE A 154 18.72 5.32 7.35
CA ILE A 154 19.48 5.70 8.53
C ILE A 154 20.73 4.81 8.54
N ASP A 155 21.91 5.41 8.55
CA ASP A 155 23.21 4.72 8.51
C ASP A 155 23.37 3.77 7.29
N GLY A 156 22.68 4.05 6.18
CA GLY A 156 22.73 3.28 4.94
C GLY A 156 21.75 2.08 4.88
N GLU A 157 20.90 1.92 5.89
CA GLU A 157 19.85 0.92 5.93
C GLU A 157 18.47 1.57 5.90
N LYS A 158 17.50 0.94 5.21
CA LYS A 158 16.12 1.41 5.17
C LYS A 158 15.34 0.83 6.33
N HIS A 159 14.72 1.68 7.13
CA HIS A 159 13.83 1.31 8.23
C HIS A 159 12.42 1.82 7.97
N TYR A 160 11.43 1.03 8.36
CA TYR A 160 10.03 1.40 8.26
C TYR A 160 9.46 1.80 9.62
N PHE A 161 8.84 2.99 9.66
CA PHE A 161 8.10 3.52 10.81
C PHE A 161 6.62 3.52 10.49
N SER A 162 5.84 2.83 11.30
CA SER A 162 4.40 2.65 11.08
C SER A 162 3.68 3.98 10.81
N TYR A 163 2.84 4.02 9.79
CA TYR A 163 2.00 5.21 9.49
C TYR A 163 0.98 5.51 10.60
N GLU A 164 0.59 4.53 11.38
CA GLU A 164 -0.34 4.70 12.50
C GLU A 164 0.36 5.22 13.74
N THR A 165 1.40 4.53 14.17
CA THR A 165 2.04 4.74 15.47
C THR A 165 3.37 5.49 15.42
N GLY A 166 4.04 5.58 14.27
CA GLY A 166 5.40 6.10 14.15
C GLY A 166 6.48 5.17 14.74
N ILE A 167 6.12 3.98 15.21
CA ILE A 167 7.06 3.01 15.81
C ILE A 167 7.81 2.28 14.70
N MET A 168 9.13 2.14 14.86
CA MET A 168 9.96 1.34 13.95
C MET A 168 9.53 -0.13 13.98
N GLN A 169 9.22 -0.68 12.83
CA GLN A 169 8.81 -2.07 12.69
C GLN A 169 10.05 -2.96 12.53
N LYS A 170 10.08 -4.08 13.24
CA LYS A 170 11.13 -5.11 13.16
C LYS A 170 10.68 -6.33 12.37
N GLU A 171 9.38 -6.48 12.18
CA GLU A 171 8.74 -7.54 11.42
C GLU A 171 7.93 -6.92 10.26
N SER A 172 7.63 -7.73 9.25
CA SER A 172 6.87 -7.28 8.08
C SER A 172 5.52 -6.69 8.48
N ALA A 173 5.23 -5.49 8.01
CA ALA A 173 4.02 -4.74 8.34
C ALA A 173 3.59 -3.84 7.16
N ASP A 174 2.30 -3.56 7.05
CA ASP A 174 1.73 -2.63 6.06
C ASP A 174 2.15 -2.93 4.60
N GLY A 175 2.41 -4.21 4.29
CA GLY A 175 2.89 -4.64 2.97
C GLY A 175 4.41 -4.55 2.77
N TYR A 176 5.14 -3.93 3.68
CA TYR A 176 6.61 -3.95 3.70
C TYR A 176 7.12 -5.32 4.16
N VAL A 177 8.13 -5.84 3.47
CA VAL A 177 8.85 -7.04 3.95
C VAL A 177 10.12 -6.58 4.65
N ILE A 178 10.25 -6.95 5.92
CA ILE A 178 11.31 -6.52 6.82
C ILE A 178 12.04 -7.76 7.33
N GLU A 179 13.37 -7.79 7.18
CA GLU A 179 14.26 -8.81 7.73
C GLU A 179 15.27 -8.13 8.64
N ASP A 180 15.41 -8.60 9.88
CA ASP A 180 16.32 -8.05 10.90
C ASP A 180 16.18 -6.52 11.10
N GLY A 181 14.96 -5.99 10.95
CA GLY A 181 14.67 -4.55 11.07
C GLY A 181 14.97 -3.72 9.83
N THR A 182 15.48 -4.33 8.75
CA THR A 182 15.78 -3.68 7.48
C THR A 182 14.72 -3.99 6.43
N VAL A 183 14.25 -2.98 5.71
CA VAL A 183 13.25 -3.13 4.64
C VAL A 183 13.91 -3.73 3.40
N ILE A 184 13.46 -4.92 3.00
CA ILE A 184 13.93 -5.63 1.80
C ILE A 184 12.92 -5.56 0.64
N TYR A 185 11.67 -5.19 0.90
CA TYR A 185 10.65 -4.92 -0.10
C TYR A 185 9.75 -3.76 0.31
N GLU A 186 9.56 -2.81 -0.59
CA GLU A 186 8.63 -1.69 -0.48
C GLU A 186 7.40 -1.97 -1.35
N PRO A 187 6.17 -1.93 -0.81
CA PRO A 187 4.96 -2.05 -1.62
C PRO A 187 4.77 -0.81 -2.51
N THR A 188 4.02 -0.94 -3.60
CA THR A 188 3.65 0.20 -4.47
C THR A 188 2.79 1.23 -3.71
N SER A 189 2.07 0.77 -2.68
CA SER A 189 1.40 1.58 -1.67
C SER A 189 1.28 0.76 -0.38
N PRO A 190 1.50 1.33 0.80
CA PRO A 190 1.30 0.64 2.08
C PRO A 190 -0.11 0.05 2.19
N LEU A 191 -0.23 -1.08 2.91
CA LEU A 191 -1.50 -1.74 3.23
C LEU A 191 -1.90 -1.35 4.66
N LEU A 192 -2.58 -0.22 4.81
CA LEU A 192 -2.89 0.36 6.12
C LEU A 192 -4.23 -0.14 6.67
N SER A 193 -4.35 -0.26 7.98
CA SER A 193 -5.62 -0.61 8.62
C SER A 193 -6.72 0.44 8.37
N SER A 194 -6.34 1.68 8.11
CA SER A 194 -7.23 2.78 7.74
C SER A 194 -7.72 2.76 6.29
N ASP A 195 -7.17 1.91 5.44
CA ASP A 195 -7.59 1.76 4.04
C ASP A 195 -9.03 1.28 3.93
N LEU A 196 -9.64 1.46 2.74
CA LEU A 196 -11.01 1.00 2.46
C LEU A 196 -11.22 -0.48 2.82
N PHE A 197 -10.22 -1.32 2.59
CA PHE A 197 -10.25 -2.76 2.88
C PHE A 197 -9.36 -3.14 4.08
N GLY A 198 -8.80 -2.18 4.81
CA GLY A 198 -7.77 -2.38 5.83
C GLY A 198 -8.13 -3.40 6.90
N ALA A 199 -9.39 -3.42 7.35
CA ALA A 199 -9.89 -4.39 8.33
C ALA A 199 -9.80 -5.86 7.87
N TYR A 200 -9.54 -6.10 6.58
CA TYR A 200 -9.49 -7.43 5.98
C TYR A 200 -8.09 -7.86 5.55
N TYR A 201 -7.06 -7.02 5.63
CA TYR A 201 -5.73 -7.35 5.13
C TYR A 201 -5.07 -8.51 5.87
N GLU A 202 -5.24 -8.60 7.18
CA GLU A 202 -4.73 -9.74 7.97
C GLU A 202 -5.34 -11.05 7.46
N ARG A 203 -6.67 -11.10 7.36
CA ARG A 203 -7.37 -12.29 6.87
C ARG A 203 -7.04 -12.62 5.41
N ALA A 204 -6.93 -11.61 4.57
CA ALA A 204 -6.51 -11.76 3.17
C ALA A 204 -5.10 -12.36 3.07
N THR A 205 -4.18 -11.93 3.93
CA THR A 205 -2.81 -12.45 4.00
C THR A 205 -2.80 -13.92 4.43
N GLU A 206 -3.59 -14.30 5.43
CA GLU A 206 -3.74 -15.71 5.83
C GLU A 206 -4.22 -16.58 4.65
N ILE A 207 -5.23 -16.12 3.92
CA ILE A 207 -5.76 -16.84 2.75
C ILE A 207 -4.71 -16.91 1.65
N MET A 208 -4.06 -15.80 1.30
CA MET A 208 -3.00 -15.73 0.29
C MET A 208 -1.86 -16.73 0.59
N ASN A 209 -1.50 -16.91 1.86
CA ASN A 209 -0.47 -17.86 2.26
C ASN A 209 -0.84 -19.34 2.01
N THR A 210 -2.11 -19.63 1.72
CA THR A 210 -2.58 -20.98 1.32
C THR A 210 -2.59 -21.19 -0.19
N MET A 211 -2.28 -20.15 -0.99
CA MET A 211 -2.35 -20.16 -2.44
C MET A 211 -1.06 -20.66 -3.08
N THR A 212 -1.17 -21.37 -4.20
CA THR A 212 -0.02 -21.64 -5.07
C THR A 212 0.36 -20.37 -5.85
N LEU A 213 1.54 -20.34 -6.43
CA LEU A 213 1.98 -19.21 -7.26
C LEU A 213 1.06 -19.01 -8.48
N GLU A 214 0.63 -20.12 -9.10
CA GLU A 214 -0.30 -20.11 -10.22
C GLU A 214 -1.64 -19.45 -9.83
N GLU A 215 -2.18 -19.80 -8.67
CA GLU A 215 -3.40 -19.21 -8.15
C GLU A 215 -3.21 -17.71 -7.84
N LYS A 216 -2.08 -17.33 -7.24
CA LYS A 216 -1.75 -15.92 -6.95
C LYS A 216 -1.67 -15.10 -8.24
N VAL A 217 -0.93 -15.58 -9.24
CA VAL A 217 -0.81 -14.88 -10.53
C VAL A 217 -2.16 -14.81 -11.24
N GLY A 218 -2.95 -15.88 -11.19
CA GLY A 218 -4.30 -15.89 -11.75
C GLY A 218 -5.19 -14.79 -11.19
N GLN A 219 -5.12 -14.52 -9.87
CA GLN A 219 -5.93 -13.48 -9.24
C GLN A 219 -5.71 -12.08 -9.83
N LEU A 220 -4.55 -11.80 -10.43
CA LEU A 220 -4.27 -10.51 -11.06
C LEU A 220 -5.06 -10.28 -12.35
N PHE A 221 -5.72 -11.31 -12.91
CA PHE A 221 -6.39 -11.22 -14.20
C PHE A 221 -7.91 -11.08 -14.06
N LEU A 222 -8.46 -10.13 -14.82
CA LEU A 222 -9.88 -9.93 -15.07
C LEU A 222 -10.13 -10.28 -16.53
N ILE A 223 -10.55 -11.53 -16.80
CA ILE A 223 -10.56 -12.10 -18.16
C ILE A 223 -11.94 -11.98 -18.78
N GLY A 224 -12.02 -11.39 -19.97
CA GLY A 224 -13.21 -11.38 -20.81
C GLY A 224 -13.53 -12.78 -21.34
N ILE A 225 -14.78 -13.24 -21.14
CA ILE A 225 -15.20 -14.58 -21.53
C ILE A 225 -16.13 -14.57 -22.74
N ALA A 226 -16.01 -15.59 -23.61
CA ALA A 226 -17.03 -15.91 -24.62
C ALA A 226 -18.18 -16.71 -23.97
N GLN A 227 -19.27 -16.89 -24.72
CA GLN A 227 -20.43 -17.65 -24.21
C GLN A 227 -20.12 -19.10 -23.81
N THR A 228 -19.08 -19.71 -24.36
CA THR A 228 -18.83 -21.15 -24.27
C THR A 228 -17.56 -21.55 -23.57
N ASN A 229 -16.68 -20.60 -23.18
CA ASN A 229 -15.36 -20.91 -22.61
C ASN A 229 -15.15 -20.47 -21.16
N GLY A 230 -16.16 -19.89 -20.52
CA GLY A 230 -16.01 -19.29 -19.19
C GLY A 230 -15.55 -20.28 -18.13
N GLU A 231 -16.12 -21.49 -18.10
CA GLU A 231 -15.74 -22.54 -17.14
C GLU A 231 -14.29 -23.04 -17.36
N GLU A 232 -13.87 -23.17 -18.62
CA GLU A 232 -12.51 -23.56 -18.98
C GLU A 232 -11.52 -22.49 -18.52
N ILE A 233 -11.78 -21.23 -18.83
CA ILE A 233 -10.94 -20.08 -18.39
C ILE A 233 -10.81 -20.06 -16.87
N VAL A 234 -11.92 -20.19 -16.14
CA VAL A 234 -11.90 -20.17 -14.68
C VAL A 234 -11.09 -21.31 -14.09
N ARG A 235 -11.26 -22.52 -14.62
CA ARG A 235 -10.55 -23.70 -14.14
C ARG A 235 -9.06 -23.67 -14.46
N ASP A 236 -8.68 -23.23 -15.67
CA ASP A 236 -7.31 -23.39 -16.19
C ASP A 236 -6.39 -22.20 -15.85
N TYR A 237 -6.97 -21.02 -15.60
CA TYR A 237 -6.20 -19.79 -15.33
C TYR A 237 -6.41 -19.20 -13.93
N HIS A 238 -7.37 -19.72 -13.13
CA HIS A 238 -7.67 -19.26 -11.76
C HIS A 238 -7.83 -17.73 -11.63
N PRO A 239 -8.55 -17.03 -12.55
CA PRO A 239 -8.57 -15.59 -12.60
C PRO A 239 -9.14 -14.97 -11.33
N GLY A 240 -8.74 -13.72 -11.01
CA GLY A 240 -9.35 -12.92 -9.96
C GLY A 240 -10.80 -12.61 -10.24
N GLY A 241 -11.15 -12.50 -11.55
CA GLY A 241 -12.51 -12.33 -12.02
C GLY A 241 -12.67 -12.50 -13.52
N ILE A 242 -13.88 -12.33 -13.97
CA ILE A 242 -14.27 -12.38 -15.39
C ILE A 242 -15.04 -11.11 -15.79
N VAL A 243 -14.93 -10.73 -17.07
CA VAL A 243 -15.74 -9.68 -17.69
C VAL A 243 -16.77 -10.34 -18.61
N MET A 244 -18.04 -10.02 -18.39
CA MET A 244 -19.14 -10.47 -19.21
C MET A 244 -19.60 -9.38 -20.17
N PHE A 245 -19.82 -9.74 -21.42
CA PHE A 245 -20.24 -8.85 -22.49
C PHE A 245 -21.72 -9.07 -22.86
N ALA A 246 -22.29 -8.20 -23.68
CA ALA A 246 -23.69 -8.28 -24.07
C ALA A 246 -24.08 -9.66 -24.67
N TYR A 247 -23.18 -10.29 -25.40
CA TYR A 247 -23.44 -11.61 -25.99
C TYR A 247 -23.59 -12.73 -24.95
N ASN A 248 -23.04 -12.59 -23.73
CA ASN A 248 -23.22 -13.59 -22.67
C ASN A 248 -24.69 -13.62 -22.18
N PHE A 249 -25.42 -12.50 -22.29
CA PHE A 249 -26.81 -12.37 -21.89
C PHE A 249 -27.79 -12.61 -23.03
N SER A 250 -27.30 -12.80 -24.26
CA SER A 250 -28.14 -13.09 -25.41
C SER A 250 -28.81 -14.45 -25.26
N ASP A 251 -30.11 -14.50 -25.53
CA ASP A 251 -30.93 -15.70 -25.44
C ASP A 251 -30.98 -16.35 -24.04
N GLN A 252 -30.60 -15.60 -23.01
CA GLN A 252 -30.67 -16.05 -21.60
C GLN A 252 -31.95 -15.55 -20.91
N THR A 253 -32.31 -16.26 -19.86
CA THR A 253 -33.28 -15.85 -18.86
C THR A 253 -32.58 -15.51 -17.56
N VAL A 254 -33.26 -14.82 -16.64
CA VAL A 254 -32.73 -14.57 -15.28
C VAL A 254 -32.32 -15.88 -14.59
N ALA A 255 -33.06 -16.97 -14.78
CA ALA A 255 -32.76 -18.26 -14.15
C ALA A 255 -31.50 -18.90 -14.76
N SER A 256 -31.43 -19.00 -16.11
CA SER A 256 -30.29 -19.63 -16.77
C SER A 256 -29.00 -18.84 -16.55
N GLU A 257 -29.08 -17.50 -16.48
CA GLU A 257 -27.92 -16.65 -16.22
C GLU A 257 -27.37 -16.84 -14.80
N LYS A 258 -28.27 -16.93 -13.80
CA LYS A 258 -27.88 -17.27 -12.42
C LYS A 258 -27.20 -18.63 -12.32
N GLU A 259 -27.70 -19.62 -13.02
CA GLU A 259 -27.10 -20.96 -13.07
C GLU A 259 -25.71 -20.92 -13.71
N GLN A 260 -25.57 -20.15 -14.79
CA GLN A 260 -24.29 -20.00 -15.49
C GLN A 260 -23.25 -19.30 -14.61
N ILE A 261 -23.60 -18.19 -13.96
CA ILE A 261 -22.71 -17.47 -13.04
C ILE A 261 -22.36 -18.36 -11.83
N ALA A 262 -23.33 -19.10 -11.29
CA ALA A 262 -23.07 -20.05 -10.21
C ALA A 262 -22.10 -21.17 -10.64
N SER A 263 -22.18 -21.63 -11.90
CA SER A 263 -21.24 -22.59 -12.46
C SER A 263 -19.82 -22.02 -12.56
N TYR A 264 -19.66 -20.77 -12.99
CA TYR A 264 -18.34 -20.12 -12.98
C TYR A 264 -17.76 -20.06 -11.57
N GLN A 265 -18.55 -19.63 -10.59
CA GLN A 265 -18.13 -19.60 -9.18
C GLN A 265 -17.74 -20.99 -8.64
N ALA A 266 -18.48 -22.03 -9.01
CA ALA A 266 -18.23 -23.39 -8.56
C ALA A 266 -16.93 -24.01 -9.15
N ASN A 267 -16.47 -23.52 -10.29
CA ASN A 267 -15.22 -23.93 -10.93
C ASN A 267 -14.00 -23.17 -10.38
N SER A 268 -14.18 -22.18 -9.50
CA SER A 268 -13.11 -21.41 -8.89
C SER A 268 -12.92 -21.75 -7.41
N ARG A 269 -11.67 -21.94 -7.00
CA ARG A 269 -11.35 -22.11 -5.57
C ARG A 269 -11.58 -20.84 -4.75
N PHE A 270 -11.28 -19.68 -5.34
CA PHE A 270 -11.48 -18.37 -4.74
C PHE A 270 -12.59 -17.64 -5.49
N PRO A 271 -13.59 -17.05 -4.80
CA PRO A 271 -14.71 -16.40 -5.47
C PRO A 271 -14.27 -15.39 -6.53
N LEU A 272 -14.93 -15.41 -7.67
CA LEU A 272 -14.63 -14.53 -8.79
C LEU A 272 -15.25 -13.15 -8.60
N LEU A 273 -14.56 -12.12 -9.06
CA LEU A 273 -15.16 -10.86 -9.45
C LEU A 273 -15.95 -11.11 -10.76
N ILE A 274 -17.26 -11.09 -10.70
CA ILE A 274 -18.10 -11.17 -11.89
C ILE A 274 -18.44 -9.75 -12.29
N SER A 275 -17.89 -9.28 -13.41
CA SER A 275 -17.96 -7.88 -13.80
C SER A 275 -18.65 -7.67 -15.15
N VAL A 276 -19.23 -6.47 -15.32
CA VAL A 276 -19.95 -6.09 -16.53
C VAL A 276 -19.96 -4.57 -16.72
N ASP A 277 -19.91 -4.11 -17.98
CA ASP A 277 -20.15 -2.70 -18.34
C ASP A 277 -21.66 -2.43 -18.38
N GLU A 278 -22.20 -1.89 -17.32
CA GLU A 278 -23.59 -1.44 -17.29
C GLU A 278 -23.63 0.06 -16.99
N GLU A 279 -23.12 0.88 -17.94
CA GLU A 279 -23.02 2.33 -17.77
C GLU A 279 -24.40 3.00 -17.88
N GLY A 280 -25.19 2.53 -18.81
CA GLY A 280 -26.39 3.12 -19.34
C GLY A 280 -26.18 3.72 -20.74
N GLY A 281 -27.25 4.14 -21.40
CA GLY A 281 -27.19 4.71 -22.75
C GLY A 281 -26.60 3.73 -23.77
N THR A 282 -25.49 4.12 -24.40
CA THR A 282 -24.85 3.34 -25.48
C THR A 282 -24.08 2.11 -24.96
N VAL A 283 -23.77 2.07 -23.66
CA VAL A 283 -22.96 1.00 -23.04
C VAL A 283 -23.78 0.26 -22.00
N VAL A 284 -24.55 -0.71 -22.46
CA VAL A 284 -25.36 -1.62 -21.65
C VAL A 284 -25.14 -3.06 -22.10
N ARG A 285 -25.08 -3.99 -21.16
CA ARG A 285 -24.89 -5.41 -21.44
C ARG A 285 -26.07 -6.25 -20.98
N VAL A 286 -26.48 -6.08 -19.73
CA VAL A 286 -27.58 -6.80 -19.08
C VAL A 286 -28.93 -6.21 -19.50
N SER A 287 -29.14 -4.92 -19.24
CA SER A 287 -30.41 -4.24 -19.52
C SER A 287 -30.71 -4.08 -21.01
N LYS A 288 -29.74 -4.40 -21.87
CA LYS A 288 -29.95 -4.50 -23.31
C LYS A 288 -31.07 -5.49 -23.69
N TYR A 289 -31.27 -6.50 -22.86
CA TYR A 289 -32.20 -7.60 -23.15
C TYR A 289 -33.44 -7.52 -22.25
N PRO A 290 -34.66 -7.57 -22.86
CA PRO A 290 -35.91 -7.48 -22.11
C PRO A 290 -36.15 -8.59 -21.09
N ALA A 291 -35.41 -9.72 -21.19
CA ALA A 291 -35.44 -10.79 -20.21
C ALA A 291 -34.95 -10.35 -18.83
N PHE A 292 -34.14 -9.30 -18.74
CA PHE A 292 -33.56 -8.80 -17.49
C PHE A 292 -34.15 -7.46 -17.07
N ARG A 293 -34.50 -6.58 -18.03
CA ARG A 293 -35.15 -5.28 -17.78
C ARG A 293 -35.94 -4.87 -19.03
N ASP A 294 -37.13 -4.36 -18.86
CA ASP A 294 -38.04 -4.01 -19.97
C ASP A 294 -37.45 -3.00 -20.94
N THR A 295 -36.66 -2.04 -20.42
CA THR A 295 -35.97 -1.01 -21.19
C THR A 295 -34.52 -0.88 -20.71
N PRO A 296 -33.56 -0.59 -21.59
CA PRO A 296 -32.17 -0.32 -21.18
C PRO A 296 -32.09 0.83 -20.16
N PHE A 297 -31.06 0.83 -19.33
CA PHE A 297 -30.73 1.95 -18.46
C PHE A 297 -30.36 3.19 -19.30
N LEU A 298 -30.77 4.36 -18.82
CA LEU A 298 -30.52 5.63 -19.49
C LEU A 298 -29.05 6.04 -19.43
N SER A 299 -28.61 6.87 -20.38
CA SER A 299 -27.31 7.55 -20.24
C SER A 299 -27.33 8.50 -19.04
N PRO A 300 -26.17 8.82 -18.44
CA PRO A 300 -26.11 9.75 -17.32
C PRO A 300 -26.79 11.10 -17.60
N GLN A 301 -26.66 11.61 -18.83
CA GLN A 301 -27.28 12.87 -19.27
C GLN A 301 -28.80 12.78 -19.33
N GLU A 302 -29.34 11.72 -19.97
CA GLU A 302 -30.78 11.49 -20.08
C GLU A 302 -31.41 11.26 -18.71
N LEU A 303 -30.75 10.47 -17.87
CA LEU A 303 -31.18 10.16 -16.52
C LEU A 303 -31.33 11.41 -15.66
N TYR A 304 -30.32 12.27 -15.66
CA TYR A 304 -30.38 13.53 -14.93
C TYR A 304 -31.42 14.48 -15.52
N ALA A 305 -31.53 14.56 -16.84
CA ALA A 305 -32.55 15.42 -17.49
C ALA A 305 -33.98 15.00 -17.13
N GLN A 306 -34.25 13.71 -16.89
CA GLN A 306 -35.56 13.19 -16.56
C GLN A 306 -35.85 13.21 -15.05
N GLY A 307 -34.88 12.87 -14.21
CA GLY A 307 -35.10 12.63 -12.79
C GLY A 307 -34.23 13.46 -11.82
N GLY A 308 -33.33 14.31 -12.34
CA GLY A 308 -32.39 15.04 -11.51
C GLY A 308 -31.51 14.09 -10.69
N TRP A 309 -30.99 14.60 -9.57
CA TRP A 309 -30.12 13.82 -8.68
C TRP A 309 -30.81 12.61 -8.03
N ASP A 310 -32.11 12.75 -7.70
CA ASP A 310 -32.92 11.64 -7.18
C ASP A 310 -33.02 10.51 -8.22
N GLY A 311 -33.22 10.86 -9.51
CA GLY A 311 -33.24 9.90 -10.59
C GLY A 311 -31.91 9.14 -10.72
N VAL A 312 -30.78 9.85 -10.65
CA VAL A 312 -29.44 9.26 -10.66
C VAL A 312 -29.28 8.24 -9.51
N TYR A 313 -29.67 8.63 -8.29
CA TYR A 313 -29.60 7.75 -7.14
C TYR A 313 -30.49 6.50 -7.32
N GLN A 314 -31.78 6.66 -7.64
CA GLN A 314 -32.74 5.56 -7.72
C GLN A 314 -32.40 4.56 -8.85
N GLU A 315 -32.00 5.05 -10.03
CA GLU A 315 -31.61 4.15 -11.11
C GLU A 315 -30.31 3.40 -10.80
N THR A 316 -29.36 4.05 -10.11
CA THR A 316 -28.14 3.37 -9.68
C THR A 316 -28.43 2.29 -8.63
N ILE A 317 -29.34 2.52 -7.68
CA ILE A 317 -29.85 1.49 -6.76
C ILE A 317 -30.52 0.33 -7.53
N GLU A 318 -31.39 0.63 -8.50
CA GLU A 318 -32.02 -0.40 -9.34
C GLU A 318 -30.96 -1.23 -10.08
N LYS A 319 -29.99 -0.57 -10.69
CA LYS A 319 -28.88 -1.18 -11.43
C LYS A 319 -28.06 -2.12 -10.54
N GLY A 320 -27.61 -1.61 -9.38
CA GLY A 320 -26.84 -2.42 -8.42
C GLY A 320 -27.63 -3.64 -7.93
N ASN A 321 -28.92 -3.48 -7.62
CA ASN A 321 -29.78 -4.59 -7.20
C ASN A 321 -30.00 -5.61 -8.32
N LEU A 322 -30.20 -5.17 -9.57
CA LEU A 322 -30.32 -6.04 -10.74
C LEU A 322 -29.05 -6.90 -10.89
N LEU A 323 -27.89 -6.27 -10.93
CA LEU A 323 -26.60 -6.95 -11.09
C LEU A 323 -26.38 -7.96 -9.96
N LYS A 324 -26.53 -7.53 -8.72
CA LYS A 324 -26.41 -8.41 -7.55
C LYS A 324 -27.37 -9.60 -7.60
N SER A 325 -28.61 -9.38 -8.05
CA SER A 325 -29.61 -10.44 -8.16
C SER A 325 -29.22 -11.55 -9.11
N LEU A 326 -28.36 -11.26 -10.09
CA LEU A 326 -27.81 -12.22 -11.05
C LEU A 326 -26.52 -12.89 -10.55
N GLY A 327 -25.89 -12.39 -9.48
CA GLY A 327 -24.60 -12.84 -8.99
C GLY A 327 -23.43 -12.02 -9.54
N ILE A 328 -23.70 -10.90 -10.24
CA ILE A 328 -22.70 -9.94 -10.71
C ILE A 328 -22.36 -9.01 -9.53
N ASN A 329 -21.08 -8.93 -9.17
CA ASN A 329 -20.63 -8.26 -7.96
C ASN A 329 -19.72 -7.04 -8.21
N LEU A 330 -19.40 -6.74 -9.48
CA LEU A 330 -18.63 -5.56 -9.88
C LEU A 330 -19.22 -4.93 -11.14
N CYS A 331 -19.66 -3.68 -11.06
CA CYS A 331 -20.04 -2.88 -12.22
C CYS A 331 -18.84 -2.07 -12.71
N LEU A 332 -18.50 -2.18 -14.01
CA LEU A 332 -17.46 -1.36 -14.65
C LEU A 332 -18.06 0.00 -15.05
N ALA A 333 -18.59 0.70 -14.06
CA ALA A 333 -19.19 2.05 -14.08
C ALA A 333 -19.16 2.61 -12.65
N PRO A 334 -19.33 3.94 -12.44
CA PRO A 334 -19.69 5.00 -13.38
C PRO A 334 -18.50 5.57 -14.17
N VAL A 335 -18.82 6.28 -15.26
CA VAL A 335 -17.84 7.01 -16.07
C VAL A 335 -17.56 8.38 -15.43
N ALA A 336 -16.33 8.57 -14.96
CA ALA A 336 -15.85 9.78 -14.29
C ALA A 336 -15.19 10.80 -15.25
N ASP A 337 -15.08 10.44 -16.53
CA ASP A 337 -14.56 11.34 -17.55
C ASP A 337 -15.42 12.59 -17.70
N ILE A 338 -14.76 13.72 -17.98
CA ILE A 338 -15.41 14.99 -18.27
C ILE A 338 -15.35 15.26 -19.77
N SER A 339 -16.51 15.51 -20.40
CA SER A 339 -16.61 16.05 -21.74
C SER A 339 -17.88 16.89 -21.87
N ASN A 340 -17.72 18.09 -22.44
CA ASN A 340 -18.81 19.03 -22.76
C ASN A 340 -18.97 19.24 -24.25
N ASN A 341 -18.21 18.52 -25.08
CA ASN A 341 -18.23 18.64 -26.52
C ASN A 341 -18.87 17.39 -27.15
N PRO A 342 -20.04 17.51 -27.79
CA PRO A 342 -20.74 16.37 -28.42
C PRO A 342 -19.94 15.63 -29.51
N THR A 343 -18.83 16.20 -29.98
CA THR A 343 -17.95 15.54 -30.95
C THR A 343 -16.87 14.68 -30.34
N ASP A 344 -16.68 14.74 -29.02
CA ASP A 344 -15.70 13.90 -28.32
C ASP A 344 -16.20 12.46 -28.30
N TYR A 345 -15.28 11.52 -28.49
CA TYR A 345 -15.56 10.07 -28.42
C TYR A 345 -16.31 9.66 -27.16
N ILE A 346 -15.91 10.22 -26.01
CA ILE A 346 -16.43 9.81 -24.69
C ILE A 346 -17.73 10.51 -24.30
N TYR A 347 -18.13 11.58 -24.99
CA TYR A 347 -19.22 12.49 -24.59
C TYR A 347 -20.53 11.79 -24.25
N GLU A 348 -21.01 10.90 -25.10
CA GLU A 348 -22.30 10.20 -24.92
C GLU A 348 -22.33 9.29 -23.67
N ARG A 349 -21.16 8.94 -23.14
CA ARG A 349 -20.98 8.10 -21.95
C ARG A 349 -20.78 8.90 -20.67
N THR A 350 -20.42 10.19 -20.78
CA THR A 350 -20.17 11.09 -19.65
C THR A 350 -21.45 11.71 -19.10
N PHE A 351 -21.34 12.36 -17.94
CA PHE A 351 -22.43 13.17 -17.38
C PHE A 351 -22.73 14.42 -18.23
N GLY A 352 -21.77 14.92 -19.01
CA GLY A 352 -21.95 16.06 -19.91
C GLY A 352 -21.98 17.42 -19.20
N GLY A 353 -21.45 17.51 -17.98
CA GLY A 353 -21.43 18.71 -17.14
C GLY A 353 -20.04 19.21 -16.82
N SER A 354 -19.96 20.15 -15.86
CA SER A 354 -18.71 20.64 -15.29
C SER A 354 -18.00 19.55 -14.47
N ALA A 355 -16.78 19.85 -14.01
CA ALA A 355 -16.06 18.98 -13.06
C ALA A 355 -16.85 18.79 -11.77
N GLU A 356 -17.50 19.85 -11.27
CA GLU A 356 -18.33 19.84 -10.08
C GLU A 356 -19.59 18.99 -10.27
N ASP A 357 -20.30 19.14 -11.39
CA ASP A 357 -21.51 18.35 -11.70
C ASP A 357 -21.15 16.87 -11.87
N THR A 358 -20.05 16.58 -12.58
CA THR A 358 -19.56 15.21 -12.76
C THR A 358 -19.15 14.62 -11.41
N SER A 359 -18.48 15.39 -10.54
CA SER A 359 -18.11 14.94 -9.19
C SER A 359 -19.34 14.58 -8.35
N GLN A 360 -20.41 15.38 -8.42
CA GLN A 360 -21.66 15.08 -7.73
C GLN A 360 -22.33 13.81 -8.28
N PHE A 361 -22.35 13.64 -9.61
CA PHE A 361 -22.84 12.41 -10.25
C PHE A 361 -22.08 11.18 -9.76
N ILE A 362 -20.75 11.25 -9.72
CA ILE A 362 -19.88 10.15 -9.27
C ILE A 362 -20.09 9.85 -7.79
N GLU A 363 -20.17 10.87 -6.95
CA GLU A 363 -20.41 10.72 -5.50
C GLU A 363 -21.74 9.98 -5.23
N ILE A 364 -22.84 10.45 -5.86
CA ILE A 364 -24.18 9.86 -5.70
C ILE A 364 -24.19 8.42 -6.21
N SER A 365 -23.64 8.17 -7.39
CA SER A 365 -23.60 6.83 -7.99
C SER A 365 -22.77 5.87 -7.14
N THR A 366 -21.60 6.30 -6.65
CA THR A 366 -20.74 5.47 -5.80
C THR A 366 -21.44 5.09 -4.50
N LYS A 367 -22.09 6.05 -3.83
CA LYS A 367 -22.87 5.77 -2.60
C LYS A 367 -24.02 4.79 -2.85
N ALA A 368 -24.74 4.96 -3.96
CA ALA A 368 -25.83 4.06 -4.34
C ALA A 368 -25.34 2.62 -4.60
N TYR A 369 -24.23 2.45 -5.33
CA TYR A 369 -23.64 1.11 -5.51
C TYR A 369 -23.24 0.47 -4.17
N ARG A 370 -22.63 1.23 -3.26
CA ARG A 370 -22.27 0.72 -1.92
C ARG A 370 -23.49 0.26 -1.12
N GLU A 371 -24.59 0.99 -1.15
CA GLU A 371 -25.84 0.61 -0.48
C GLU A 371 -26.41 -0.71 -1.00
N THR A 372 -26.23 -1.02 -2.27
CA THR A 372 -26.65 -2.30 -2.84
C THR A 372 -25.64 -3.43 -2.56
N ASN A 373 -24.49 -3.13 -1.95
CA ASN A 373 -23.36 -4.05 -1.81
C ASN A 373 -22.92 -4.63 -3.16
N THR A 374 -22.81 -3.75 -4.18
CA THR A 374 -22.26 -4.03 -5.51
C THR A 374 -21.04 -3.15 -5.70
N GLY A 375 -19.90 -3.73 -6.11
CA GLY A 375 -18.71 -2.95 -6.43
C GLY A 375 -18.94 -2.07 -7.65
N CYS A 376 -18.30 -0.89 -7.67
CA CYS A 376 -18.30 0.01 -8.83
C CYS A 376 -16.87 0.34 -9.25
N THR A 377 -16.70 0.82 -10.48
CA THR A 377 -15.39 1.15 -11.06
C THR A 377 -15.43 2.55 -11.63
N LEU A 378 -14.63 3.46 -11.07
CA LEU A 378 -14.44 4.78 -11.66
C LEU A 378 -13.56 4.67 -12.90
N LYS A 379 -13.99 5.23 -14.01
CA LYS A 379 -13.26 5.15 -15.28
C LYS A 379 -13.44 6.40 -16.16
N HIS A 380 -12.44 6.72 -16.94
CA HIS A 380 -11.17 6.03 -17.21
C HIS A 380 -10.02 6.94 -16.76
N PHE A 381 -9.40 6.63 -15.64
CA PHE A 381 -8.34 7.46 -15.04
C PHE A 381 -7.15 7.65 -16.00
N PRO A 382 -6.50 8.83 -16.06
CA PRO A 382 -6.79 10.06 -15.33
C PRO A 382 -7.77 11.01 -16.03
N GLY A 383 -8.53 10.55 -17.02
CA GLY A 383 -9.53 11.28 -17.79
C GLY A 383 -9.29 11.21 -19.30
N TYR A 384 -10.36 11.04 -20.05
CA TYR A 384 -10.30 10.95 -21.52
C TYR A 384 -10.30 12.31 -22.20
N ALA A 385 -11.10 13.26 -21.70
CA ALA A 385 -11.35 14.56 -22.33
C ALA A 385 -11.65 14.43 -23.85
N SER A 386 -11.01 15.27 -24.68
CA SER A 386 -11.14 15.24 -26.15
C SER A 386 -10.20 14.24 -26.85
N ASN A 387 -9.59 13.32 -26.10
CA ASN A 387 -8.66 12.33 -26.67
C ASN A 387 -9.37 11.34 -27.59
N LEU A 388 -8.58 10.74 -28.47
CA LEU A 388 -9.06 9.74 -29.42
C LEU A 388 -9.44 8.43 -28.72
N ASN A 389 -10.31 7.67 -29.37
CA ASN A 389 -10.67 6.32 -28.92
C ASN A 389 -9.47 5.36 -28.93
N THR A 390 -8.99 4.97 -27.77
CA THR A 390 -7.82 4.07 -27.59
C THR A 390 -8.05 2.64 -28.06
N HIS A 391 -9.29 2.25 -28.37
CA HIS A 391 -9.56 0.99 -29.08
C HIS A 391 -8.92 0.96 -30.48
N ASN A 392 -8.76 2.11 -31.12
CA ASN A 392 -8.26 2.22 -32.48
C ASN A 392 -6.76 2.51 -32.58
N GLY A 393 -6.12 2.92 -31.50
CA GLY A 393 -4.70 3.28 -31.49
C GLY A 393 -4.32 4.19 -30.33
N SER A 394 -3.05 4.60 -30.30
CA SER A 394 -2.52 5.48 -29.25
C SER A 394 -3.10 6.90 -29.37
N SER A 395 -3.36 7.51 -28.24
CA SER A 395 -3.74 8.93 -28.10
C SER A 395 -2.78 9.60 -27.11
N VAL A 396 -2.34 10.81 -27.44
CA VAL A 396 -1.42 11.59 -26.61
C VAL A 396 -2.14 12.83 -26.11
N ASP A 397 -2.18 12.96 -24.78
CA ASP A 397 -2.71 14.12 -24.09
C ASP A 397 -1.57 15.05 -23.66
N ASN A 398 -1.51 16.24 -24.24
CA ASN A 398 -0.47 17.23 -23.99
C ASN A 398 -0.93 18.36 -23.06
N ARG A 399 -2.04 18.18 -22.34
CA ARG A 399 -2.52 19.17 -21.39
C ARG A 399 -1.56 19.33 -20.24
N GLU A 400 -1.56 20.54 -19.65
CA GLU A 400 -0.74 20.85 -18.50
C GLU A 400 -1.23 20.09 -17.24
N LYS A 401 -0.32 19.75 -16.35
CA LYS A 401 -0.61 19.02 -15.09
C LYS A 401 -1.70 19.69 -14.26
N SER A 402 -1.71 21.03 -14.17
CA SER A 402 -2.72 21.80 -13.43
C SER A 402 -4.15 21.54 -13.93
N GLN A 403 -4.35 21.33 -15.23
CA GLN A 403 -5.67 21.09 -15.81
C GLN A 403 -6.28 19.77 -15.30
N PHE A 404 -5.46 18.75 -15.10
CA PHE A 404 -5.92 17.49 -14.51
C PHE A 404 -6.37 17.69 -13.05
N TYR A 405 -5.56 18.35 -12.21
CA TYR A 405 -5.92 18.57 -10.81
C TYR A 405 -7.09 19.54 -10.63
N GLU A 406 -7.24 20.53 -11.49
CA GLU A 406 -8.33 21.50 -11.44
C GLU A 406 -9.66 20.96 -11.98
N ASN A 407 -9.62 19.91 -12.83
CA ASN A 407 -10.80 19.37 -13.49
C ASN A 407 -10.89 17.85 -13.41
N ASP A 408 -10.11 17.11 -14.21
CA ASP A 408 -10.32 15.69 -14.51
C ASP A 408 -10.20 14.79 -13.27
N LEU A 409 -9.33 15.13 -12.31
CA LEU A 409 -9.12 14.33 -11.09
C LEU A 409 -10.20 14.56 -10.02
N LYS A 410 -10.98 15.65 -10.09
CA LYS A 410 -12.03 15.95 -9.11
C LYS A 410 -13.12 14.88 -9.02
N PRO A 411 -13.71 14.40 -10.14
CA PRO A 411 -14.69 13.33 -10.08
C PRO A 411 -14.11 12.03 -9.50
N PHE A 412 -12.85 11.69 -9.79
CA PHE A 412 -12.19 10.53 -9.20
C PHE A 412 -12.03 10.71 -7.69
N GLN A 413 -11.56 11.89 -7.23
CA GLN A 413 -11.47 12.18 -5.81
C GLN A 413 -12.82 12.07 -5.11
N ALA A 414 -13.88 12.64 -5.70
CA ALA A 414 -15.23 12.56 -5.14
C ALA A 414 -15.72 11.10 -5.01
N GLY A 415 -15.44 10.26 -5.98
CA GLY A 415 -15.75 8.84 -5.92
C GLY A 415 -14.90 8.08 -4.90
N ILE A 416 -13.61 8.38 -4.80
CA ILE A 416 -12.70 7.80 -3.79
C ILE A 416 -13.20 8.15 -2.38
N ASP A 417 -13.51 9.41 -2.13
CA ASP A 417 -14.03 9.89 -0.84
C ASP A 417 -15.40 9.27 -0.52
N ALA A 418 -16.20 8.96 -1.53
CA ALA A 418 -17.45 8.20 -1.40
C ALA A 418 -17.25 6.69 -1.18
N GLY A 419 -16.01 6.19 -1.29
CA GLY A 419 -15.61 4.81 -1.05
C GLY A 419 -15.71 3.92 -2.29
N ALA A 420 -15.36 4.43 -3.47
CA ALA A 420 -15.23 3.63 -4.69
C ALA A 420 -14.16 2.54 -4.52
N PRO A 421 -14.47 1.28 -4.80
CA PRO A 421 -13.56 0.17 -4.55
C PRO A 421 -12.53 -0.08 -5.66
N VAL A 422 -12.83 0.35 -6.90
CA VAL A 422 -12.00 0.09 -8.09
C VAL A 422 -11.85 1.37 -8.92
N VAL A 423 -10.65 1.60 -9.45
CA VAL A 423 -10.38 2.62 -10.46
C VAL A 423 -9.76 1.95 -11.67
N MET A 424 -10.31 2.20 -12.86
CA MET A 424 -9.80 1.70 -14.13
C MET A 424 -8.97 2.78 -14.83
N VAL A 425 -7.75 2.41 -15.22
CA VAL A 425 -6.78 3.31 -15.85
C VAL A 425 -6.80 3.12 -17.36
N ASN A 426 -6.95 4.22 -18.10
CA ASN A 426 -7.02 4.23 -19.57
C ASN A 426 -5.65 4.06 -20.25
N HIS A 427 -5.64 4.05 -21.60
CA HIS A 427 -4.43 3.89 -22.41
C HIS A 427 -3.95 5.17 -23.10
N ASN A 428 -4.41 6.34 -22.68
CA ASN A 428 -3.84 7.59 -23.18
C ASN A 428 -2.41 7.77 -22.67
N ILE A 429 -1.52 8.30 -23.49
CA ILE A 429 -0.22 8.81 -23.06
C ILE A 429 -0.45 10.22 -22.53
N VAL A 430 -0.30 10.43 -21.23
CA VAL A 430 -0.52 11.72 -20.58
C VAL A 430 0.83 12.39 -20.33
N SER A 431 1.27 13.22 -21.27
CA SER A 431 2.65 13.72 -21.37
C SER A 431 3.13 14.46 -20.12
N CYS A 432 2.24 15.09 -19.35
CA CYS A 432 2.61 15.82 -18.13
C CYS A 432 2.87 14.90 -16.92
N PHE A 433 2.49 13.62 -16.97
CA PHE A 433 2.80 12.60 -15.99
C PHE A 433 3.86 11.63 -16.52
N ASP A 434 3.64 11.07 -17.72
CA ASP A 434 4.54 10.16 -18.42
C ASP A 434 4.39 10.35 -19.93
N ALA A 435 5.45 10.77 -20.60
CA ALA A 435 5.42 11.05 -22.03
C ALA A 435 5.70 9.81 -22.91
N GLU A 436 6.07 8.68 -22.30
CA GLU A 436 6.53 7.48 -23.01
C GLU A 436 5.51 6.34 -22.97
N ASN A 437 4.84 6.16 -21.81
CA ASN A 437 3.97 5.02 -21.60
C ASN A 437 2.49 5.40 -21.56
N PRO A 438 1.59 4.56 -22.09
CA PRO A 438 0.17 4.64 -21.78
C PRO A 438 -0.09 4.65 -20.27
N ALA A 439 -1.07 5.42 -19.81
CA ALA A 439 -1.39 5.62 -18.40
C ALA A 439 -1.54 4.29 -17.64
N SER A 440 -2.18 3.27 -18.24
CA SER A 440 -2.39 1.94 -17.64
C SER A 440 -1.11 1.15 -17.32
N ILE A 441 0.02 1.54 -17.88
CA ILE A 441 1.33 0.91 -17.66
C ILE A 441 2.39 1.91 -17.20
N SER A 442 1.99 3.07 -16.69
CA SER A 442 2.83 4.15 -16.18
C SER A 442 2.88 4.14 -14.64
N PRO A 443 4.02 3.88 -14.01
CA PRO A 443 4.18 4.01 -12.56
C PRO A 443 3.87 5.42 -12.06
N GLU A 444 4.19 6.46 -12.86
CA GLU A 444 3.98 7.86 -12.53
C GLU A 444 2.47 8.16 -12.41
N VAL A 445 1.65 7.68 -13.36
CA VAL A 445 0.18 7.83 -13.31
C VAL A 445 -0.40 7.08 -12.11
N HIS A 446 0.07 5.87 -11.82
CA HIS A 446 -0.35 5.11 -10.66
C HIS A 446 0.04 5.81 -9.34
N SER A 447 1.21 6.46 -9.31
CA SER A 447 1.63 7.27 -8.16
C SER A 447 0.70 8.46 -7.90
N VAL A 448 0.18 9.13 -8.95
CA VAL A 448 -0.84 10.18 -8.78
C VAL A 448 -2.07 9.60 -8.09
N LEU A 449 -2.56 8.43 -8.54
CA LEU A 449 -3.73 7.80 -7.95
C LEU A 449 -3.49 7.36 -6.50
N ARG A 450 -2.37 6.70 -6.23
CA ARG A 450 -2.04 6.19 -4.88
C ARG A 450 -1.68 7.29 -3.89
N LYS A 451 -0.84 8.26 -4.30
CA LYS A 451 -0.27 9.26 -3.39
C LYS A 451 -1.06 10.57 -3.37
N ASP A 452 -1.41 11.11 -4.54
CA ASP A 452 -2.02 12.44 -4.60
C ASP A 452 -3.53 12.36 -4.30
N LEU A 453 -4.21 11.28 -4.75
CA LEU A 453 -5.62 11.04 -4.48
C LEU A 453 -5.85 10.08 -3.28
N ASN A 454 -4.78 9.55 -2.68
CA ASN A 454 -4.83 8.62 -1.55
C ASN A 454 -5.75 7.40 -1.78
N PHE A 455 -5.74 6.84 -2.99
CA PHE A 455 -6.58 5.70 -3.34
C PHE A 455 -6.00 4.38 -2.85
N SER A 456 -6.68 3.69 -1.95
CA SER A 456 -6.27 2.40 -1.38
C SER A 456 -6.99 1.17 -1.96
N GLY A 457 -8.00 1.39 -2.84
CA GLY A 457 -8.74 0.31 -3.51
C GLY A 457 -7.96 -0.39 -4.63
N LEU A 458 -8.65 -1.17 -5.45
CA LEU A 458 -8.05 -1.90 -6.58
C LEU A 458 -7.81 -0.99 -7.78
N ILE A 459 -6.62 -0.99 -8.33
CA ILE A 459 -6.31 -0.39 -9.63
C ILE A 459 -6.42 -1.47 -10.71
N CYS A 460 -7.22 -1.20 -11.74
CA CYS A 460 -7.43 -2.08 -12.88
C CYS A 460 -6.98 -1.41 -14.17
N THR A 461 -6.34 -2.11 -15.08
CA THR A 461 -6.14 -1.60 -16.45
C THR A 461 -7.47 -1.55 -17.19
N ASP A 462 -7.65 -0.66 -18.17
CA ASP A 462 -8.54 -0.92 -19.28
C ASP A 462 -8.01 -2.14 -20.07
N SER A 463 -8.80 -2.69 -21.01
CA SER A 463 -8.42 -3.94 -21.69
C SER A 463 -7.09 -3.81 -22.46
N LEU A 464 -6.09 -4.61 -22.09
CA LEU A 464 -4.78 -4.57 -22.75
C LEU A 464 -4.78 -5.06 -24.21
N ASP A 465 -5.90 -5.61 -24.69
CA ASP A 465 -6.09 -6.01 -26.08
C ASP A 465 -6.42 -4.83 -27.01
N MET A 466 -6.65 -3.64 -26.44
CA MET A 466 -7.00 -2.44 -27.19
C MET A 466 -5.86 -1.97 -28.10
N GLY A 467 -6.20 -1.28 -29.18
CA GLY A 467 -5.24 -0.85 -30.20
C GLY A 467 -4.07 -0.02 -29.66
N ALA A 468 -4.28 0.75 -28.60
CA ALA A 468 -3.25 1.57 -27.98
C ALA A 468 -2.12 0.75 -27.29
N THR A 469 -2.43 -0.43 -26.81
CA THR A 469 -1.50 -1.30 -26.05
C THR A 469 -1.04 -2.54 -26.80
N LYS A 470 -1.75 -2.94 -27.86
CA LYS A 470 -1.53 -4.18 -28.63
C LYS A 470 -0.08 -4.38 -29.10
N ASN A 471 0.64 -3.32 -29.42
CA ASN A 471 2.01 -3.38 -29.92
C ASN A 471 3.06 -2.99 -28.87
N VAL A 472 2.66 -2.82 -27.61
CA VAL A 472 3.59 -2.51 -26.53
C VAL A 472 4.30 -3.79 -26.11
N THR A 473 5.63 -3.80 -26.20
CA THR A 473 6.45 -4.92 -25.74
C THR A 473 6.29 -5.08 -24.22
N ASP A 474 6.15 -6.34 -23.76
CA ASP A 474 6.04 -6.71 -22.34
C ASP A 474 4.88 -5.99 -21.60
N VAL A 475 3.78 -5.72 -22.30
CA VAL A 475 2.65 -4.93 -21.78
C VAL A 475 2.12 -5.48 -20.45
N TYR A 476 1.97 -6.80 -20.31
CA TYR A 476 1.50 -7.44 -19.08
C TYR A 476 2.48 -7.26 -17.92
N LEU A 477 3.79 -7.37 -18.18
CA LEU A 477 4.82 -7.15 -17.16
C LEU A 477 4.85 -5.69 -16.72
N LYS A 478 4.81 -4.77 -17.67
CA LYS A 478 4.72 -3.33 -17.40
C LYS A 478 3.46 -2.96 -16.60
N ALA A 479 2.34 -3.61 -16.88
CA ALA A 479 1.10 -3.40 -16.13
C ALA A 479 1.24 -3.82 -14.65
N VAL A 480 1.89 -4.96 -14.38
CA VAL A 480 2.19 -5.39 -13.00
C VAL A 480 3.18 -4.42 -12.34
N ASP A 481 4.27 -4.08 -13.03
CA ASP A 481 5.31 -3.17 -12.51
C ASP A 481 4.76 -1.76 -12.20
N ALA A 482 3.79 -1.28 -13.01
CA ALA A 482 3.16 0.01 -12.82
C ALA A 482 2.30 0.10 -11.54
N GLY A 483 1.89 -1.03 -10.97
CA GLY A 483 1.10 -1.06 -9.75
C GLY A 483 -0.38 -1.42 -9.94
N ASN A 484 -0.78 -1.98 -11.10
CA ASN A 484 -2.13 -2.52 -11.24
C ASN A 484 -2.32 -3.74 -10.33
N ASP A 485 -3.49 -3.82 -9.70
CA ASP A 485 -3.92 -4.99 -8.96
C ASP A 485 -4.65 -5.97 -9.89
N LEU A 486 -5.40 -5.44 -10.86
CA LEU A 486 -6.14 -6.21 -11.85
C LEU A 486 -5.71 -5.84 -13.28
N ILE A 487 -5.55 -6.84 -14.12
CA ILE A 487 -5.23 -6.72 -15.55
C ILE A 487 -6.44 -7.19 -16.35
N ALA A 488 -7.17 -6.24 -16.95
CA ALA A 488 -8.27 -6.57 -17.84
C ALA A 488 -7.75 -6.99 -19.22
N THR A 489 -8.25 -8.11 -19.75
CA THR A 489 -7.87 -8.64 -21.06
C THR A 489 -8.91 -9.64 -21.55
N CYS A 490 -9.10 -9.79 -22.86
CA CYS A 490 -9.86 -10.88 -23.46
C CYS A 490 -8.96 -12.06 -23.89
N GLU A 491 -7.65 -11.94 -23.69
CA GLU A 491 -6.67 -12.96 -24.06
C GLU A 491 -6.10 -13.64 -22.83
N THR A 492 -5.80 -14.94 -22.93
CA THR A 492 -5.19 -15.69 -21.83
C THR A 492 -3.66 -15.70 -21.88
N ALA A 493 -3.05 -15.13 -22.93
CA ALA A 493 -1.61 -15.11 -23.16
C ALA A 493 -0.81 -14.38 -22.06
N GLY A 494 -1.44 -13.40 -21.38
CA GLY A 494 -0.79 -12.63 -20.30
C GLY A 494 -0.44 -13.48 -19.09
N TYR A 495 -1.31 -14.44 -18.73
CA TYR A 495 -1.12 -15.28 -17.56
C TYR A 495 0.23 -16.06 -17.58
N PRO A 496 0.55 -16.89 -18.58
CA PRO A 496 1.83 -17.61 -18.59
C PRO A 496 3.04 -16.67 -18.68
N ILE A 497 2.91 -15.49 -19.28
CA ILE A 497 3.99 -14.48 -19.35
C ILE A 497 4.31 -13.97 -17.94
N VAL A 498 3.29 -13.55 -17.18
CA VAL A 498 3.48 -13.06 -15.82
C VAL A 498 3.97 -14.18 -14.90
N LEU A 499 3.41 -15.38 -14.99
CA LEU A 499 3.83 -16.54 -14.20
C LEU A 499 5.32 -16.86 -14.42
N GLN A 500 5.75 -16.88 -15.68
CA GLN A 500 7.16 -17.11 -16.02
C GLN A 500 8.06 -15.98 -15.48
N ALA A 501 7.60 -14.74 -15.52
CA ALA A 501 8.36 -13.60 -15.00
C ALA A 501 8.56 -13.70 -13.49
N VAL A 502 7.57 -14.20 -12.74
CA VAL A 502 7.73 -14.45 -11.29
C VAL A 502 8.68 -15.62 -11.03
N HIS A 503 8.56 -16.74 -11.75
CA HIS A 503 9.47 -17.87 -11.61
C HIS A 503 10.95 -17.50 -11.88
N THR A 504 11.19 -16.54 -12.76
CA THR A 504 12.54 -16.08 -13.10
C THR A 504 13.04 -14.93 -12.24
N GLY A 505 12.21 -14.41 -11.32
CA GLY A 505 12.54 -13.27 -10.48
C GLY A 505 12.52 -11.91 -11.22
N ARG A 506 12.00 -11.84 -12.46
CA ARG A 506 11.80 -10.58 -13.19
C ARG A 506 10.70 -9.73 -12.52
N ILE A 507 9.67 -10.39 -12.00
CA ILE A 507 8.68 -9.79 -11.10
C ILE A 507 8.85 -10.48 -9.75
N SER A 508 8.92 -9.70 -8.66
CA SER A 508 9.00 -10.29 -7.33
C SER A 508 7.66 -10.92 -6.92
N GLU A 509 7.70 -12.05 -6.22
CA GLU A 509 6.48 -12.63 -5.66
C GLU A 509 5.80 -11.67 -4.67
N ASN A 510 6.56 -10.86 -3.95
CA ASN A 510 6.03 -9.84 -3.04
C ASN A 510 5.14 -8.82 -3.78
N ARG A 511 5.50 -8.42 -5.01
CA ARG A 511 4.66 -7.54 -5.84
C ARG A 511 3.32 -8.21 -6.20
N VAL A 512 3.34 -9.51 -6.50
CA VAL A 512 2.12 -10.29 -6.74
C VAL A 512 1.29 -10.40 -5.46
N ASN A 513 1.93 -10.74 -4.34
CA ASN A 513 1.30 -10.87 -3.03
C ASN A 513 0.58 -9.58 -2.60
N GLU A 514 1.19 -8.43 -2.82
CA GLU A 514 0.59 -7.12 -2.55
C GLU A 514 -0.78 -6.96 -3.24
N SER A 515 -0.86 -7.25 -4.53
CA SER A 515 -2.11 -7.19 -5.29
C SER A 515 -3.12 -8.26 -4.85
N VAL A 516 -2.65 -9.48 -4.61
CA VAL A 516 -3.52 -10.58 -4.15
C VAL A 516 -4.17 -10.25 -2.81
N ILE A 517 -3.43 -9.65 -1.87
CA ILE A 517 -3.97 -9.22 -0.58
C ILE A 517 -5.10 -8.19 -0.79
N ARG A 518 -4.92 -7.18 -1.64
CA ARG A 518 -5.98 -6.20 -1.94
C ARG A 518 -7.19 -6.85 -2.61
N ILE A 519 -6.99 -7.77 -3.55
CA ILE A 519 -8.06 -8.48 -4.25
C ILE A 519 -8.86 -9.35 -3.28
N LEU A 520 -8.18 -10.11 -2.42
CA LEU A 520 -8.84 -10.95 -1.41
C LEU A 520 -9.56 -10.09 -0.37
N ALA A 521 -8.97 -8.98 0.05
CA ALA A 521 -9.59 -8.04 0.97
C ALA A 521 -10.86 -7.40 0.37
N TYR A 522 -10.86 -7.04 -0.92
CA TYR A 522 -12.08 -6.66 -1.64
C TYR A 522 -13.15 -7.77 -1.54
N LYS A 523 -12.77 -9.04 -1.83
CA LYS A 523 -13.70 -10.17 -1.80
C LYS A 523 -14.30 -10.41 -0.40
N LEU A 524 -13.48 -10.23 0.64
CA LEU A 524 -13.93 -10.27 2.04
C LEU A 524 -14.87 -9.10 2.37
N TYR A 525 -14.50 -7.89 1.98
CA TYR A 525 -15.30 -6.67 2.21
C TYR A 525 -16.71 -6.76 1.61
N TYR A 526 -16.85 -7.31 0.41
CA TYR A 526 -18.14 -7.51 -0.25
C TYR A 526 -18.85 -8.82 0.17
N GLY A 527 -18.27 -9.59 1.09
CA GLY A 527 -18.86 -10.83 1.60
C GLY A 527 -18.89 -11.96 0.56
N LEU A 528 -18.02 -11.92 -0.42
CA LEU A 528 -17.92 -13.00 -1.43
C LEU A 528 -17.24 -14.25 -0.82
N MET A 529 -16.49 -14.07 0.24
CA MET A 529 -15.83 -15.12 1.02
C MET A 529 -15.75 -14.74 2.50
N SER A 530 -15.33 -15.68 3.39
CA SER A 530 -15.25 -15.51 4.85
C SER A 530 -13.82 -15.73 5.40
#